data_e8b423f54a26a3e0e7cb88e2e8c5f1fc
#
_entry.id   e8b423f54a26a3e0e7cb88e2e8c5f1fc
#
_cell.length_a   1.000
_cell.length_b   1.000
_cell.length_c   1.000
_cell.angle_alpha   90.00
_cell.angle_beta   90.00
_cell.angle_gamma   90.00
#
_symmetry.space_group_name_H-M   'P 1'
#
loop_
_entity.id
_entity.type
_entity.pdbx_description
1 polymer ?
#
loop_
_entity_poly.entity_id
_entity_poly.type
_entity_poly.pdbx_seq_one_letter_code
_entity_poly.pdbx_strand_id
1 'polypeptide(L)'
;MATQYPDISERMETFIAQQKMFFVATATANSRINLSPKGMDSFRVLNSNRVVWLNVTGSGNETASHVQEQPRMTIMFTAFEGSPMILRLYGNAKVIHPKDAEWDELYSHFNPLPGARQIFDLEVDLVQTSCGMGTPYFDYVEDREHLNEWAKSKGAEKIEKYWEDKNQLSIDGIKSHIVEKNK
;
A
#
# COMPACT_ATOMS: atom_id res chain seq x y z
N MET A 1 7.80 -13.41 -21.49
CA MET A 1 6.39 -13.18 -21.90
C MET A 1 5.58 -12.88 -20.64
N ALA A 2 4.54 -12.09 -20.73
CA ALA A 2 3.63 -11.87 -19.60
C ALA A 2 2.65 -13.03 -19.51
N THR A 3 2.36 -13.51 -18.29
CA THR A 3 1.39 -14.57 -18.04
C THR A 3 0.38 -14.06 -17.01
N GLN A 4 -0.90 -14.37 -17.24
CA GLN A 4 -2.01 -13.99 -16.36
C GLN A 4 -2.52 -15.20 -15.58
N TYR A 5 -2.95 -14.95 -14.33
CA TYR A 5 -3.48 -15.96 -13.41
C TYR A 5 -4.71 -15.39 -12.68
N PRO A 6 -5.67 -16.22 -12.31
CA PRO A 6 -6.86 -15.77 -11.58
C PRO A 6 -6.58 -15.49 -10.10
N ASP A 7 -5.46 -15.98 -9.56
CA ASP A 7 -5.14 -15.96 -8.14
C ASP A 7 -3.63 -15.94 -7.87
N ILE A 8 -3.27 -15.68 -6.61
CA ILE A 8 -1.90 -15.70 -6.09
C ILE A 8 -1.55 -17.14 -5.71
N SER A 9 -0.60 -17.75 -6.40
CA SER A 9 -0.09 -19.08 -6.04
C SER A 9 0.92 -18.99 -4.88
N GLU A 10 1.18 -20.11 -4.20
CA GLU A 10 2.20 -20.23 -3.14
C GLU A 10 3.59 -19.72 -3.57
N ARG A 11 3.97 -19.96 -4.82
CA ARG A 11 5.22 -19.45 -5.39
C ARG A 11 5.22 -17.91 -5.48
N MET A 12 4.08 -17.32 -5.84
CA MET A 12 3.95 -15.86 -5.91
C MET A 12 3.91 -15.24 -4.52
N GLU A 13 3.26 -15.89 -3.56
CA GLU A 13 3.27 -15.47 -2.15
C GLU A 13 4.69 -15.49 -1.58
N THR A 14 5.45 -16.56 -1.83
CA THR A 14 6.89 -16.64 -1.47
C THR A 14 7.68 -15.49 -2.10
N PHE A 15 7.45 -15.21 -3.39
CA PHE A 15 8.11 -14.09 -4.07
C PHE A 15 7.75 -12.74 -3.44
N ILE A 16 6.47 -12.50 -3.15
CA ILE A 16 6.00 -11.26 -2.48
C ILE A 16 6.71 -11.08 -1.14
N ALA A 17 6.77 -12.13 -0.32
CA ALA A 17 7.40 -12.10 1.01
C ALA A 17 8.90 -11.78 0.98
N GLN A 18 9.58 -12.05 -0.13
CA GLN A 18 11.00 -11.72 -0.31
C GLN A 18 11.24 -10.24 -0.66
N GLN A 19 10.23 -9.54 -1.19
CA GLN A 19 10.43 -8.16 -1.64
C GLN A 19 10.42 -7.19 -0.45
N LYS A 20 11.38 -6.27 -0.44
CA LYS A 20 11.54 -5.24 0.61
C LYS A 20 10.66 -4.01 0.36
N MET A 21 10.17 -3.87 -0.86
CA MET A 21 9.29 -2.77 -1.26
C MET A 21 8.31 -3.21 -2.35
N PHE A 22 7.22 -2.48 -2.44
CA PHE A 22 6.23 -2.61 -3.50
C PHE A 22 5.75 -1.23 -3.96
N PHE A 23 5.09 -1.19 -5.10
CA PHE A 23 4.54 0.03 -5.68
C PHE A 23 3.03 -0.07 -5.71
N VAL A 24 2.36 1.04 -5.39
CA VAL A 24 0.90 1.15 -5.46
C VAL A 24 0.53 2.22 -6.46
N ALA A 25 -0.32 1.87 -7.41
CA ALA A 25 -0.88 2.79 -8.40
C ALA A 25 -2.40 2.87 -8.27
N THR A 26 -2.92 4.08 -8.23
CA THR A 26 -4.36 4.39 -8.23
C THR A 26 -4.65 5.65 -9.04
N ALA A 27 -5.86 5.74 -9.57
CA ALA A 27 -6.36 6.94 -10.24
C ALA A 27 -7.89 6.94 -10.23
N THR A 28 -8.50 8.12 -10.28
CA THR A 28 -9.91 8.30 -10.64
C THR A 28 -10.03 8.56 -12.15
N ALA A 29 -11.23 8.80 -12.64
CA ALA A 29 -11.45 9.08 -14.07
C ALA A 29 -10.70 10.34 -14.55
N ASN A 30 -10.57 11.34 -13.68
CA ASN A 30 -10.04 12.66 -14.03
C ASN A 30 -8.83 13.10 -13.22
N SER A 31 -8.36 12.27 -12.26
CA SER A 31 -7.19 12.60 -11.45
C SER A 31 -5.88 12.28 -12.16
N ARG A 32 -4.80 12.86 -11.66
CA ARG A 32 -3.46 12.36 -11.96
C ARG A 32 -3.32 10.93 -11.45
N ILE A 33 -2.47 10.14 -12.12
CA ILE A 33 -2.15 8.79 -11.64
C ILE A 33 -1.21 8.94 -10.44
N ASN A 34 -1.63 8.41 -9.30
CA ASN A 34 -0.74 8.25 -8.17
C ASN A 34 0.07 6.97 -8.33
N LEU A 35 1.38 7.06 -8.18
CA LEU A 35 2.29 5.92 -8.11
C LEU A 35 3.24 6.14 -6.94
N SER A 36 3.22 5.27 -5.94
CA SER A 36 4.03 5.45 -4.75
C SER A 36 4.69 4.16 -4.28
N PRO A 37 5.99 4.20 -3.88
CA PRO A 37 6.68 3.08 -3.26
C PRO A 37 6.22 2.91 -1.80
N LYS A 38 6.20 1.66 -1.34
CA LYS A 38 5.87 1.25 0.02
C LYS A 38 6.86 0.19 0.50
N GLY A 39 7.09 0.12 1.79
CA GLY A 39 7.99 -0.83 2.45
C GLY A 39 7.61 -0.98 3.91
N MET A 40 8.59 -1.18 4.81
CA MET A 40 8.44 -1.21 6.27
C MET A 40 7.60 -2.40 6.79
N ASP A 41 7.69 -3.58 6.18
CA ASP A 41 6.91 -4.77 6.57
C ASP A 41 5.38 -4.50 6.65
N SER A 42 4.87 -3.70 5.75
CA SER A 42 3.50 -3.21 5.77
C SER A 42 2.51 -3.98 4.87
N PHE A 43 2.89 -5.13 4.30
CA PHE A 43 2.08 -5.89 3.35
C PHE A 43 1.80 -7.31 3.83
N ARG A 44 0.57 -7.81 3.61
CA ARG A 44 0.19 -9.21 3.91
C ARG A 44 -0.67 -9.79 2.80
N VAL A 45 -0.41 -11.04 2.45
CA VAL A 45 -1.30 -11.90 1.65
C VAL A 45 -2.19 -12.64 2.65
N LEU A 46 -3.50 -12.42 2.60
CA LEU A 46 -4.46 -13.08 3.50
C LEU A 46 -4.96 -14.41 2.91
N ASN A 47 -5.11 -14.46 1.60
CA ASN A 47 -5.44 -15.65 0.84
C ASN A 47 -5.09 -15.44 -0.65
N SER A 48 -5.40 -16.41 -1.50
CA SER A 48 -5.07 -16.38 -2.93
C SER A 48 -5.65 -15.18 -3.71
N ASN A 49 -6.69 -14.51 -3.18
CA ASN A 49 -7.36 -13.39 -3.84
C ASN A 49 -7.52 -12.16 -2.97
N ARG A 50 -6.86 -12.10 -1.80
CA ARG A 50 -7.00 -10.96 -0.90
C ARG A 50 -5.66 -10.59 -0.28
N VAL A 51 -5.31 -9.32 -0.39
CA VAL A 51 -4.12 -8.75 0.22
C VAL A 51 -4.45 -7.47 0.98
N VAL A 52 -3.70 -7.19 2.03
CA VAL A 52 -3.84 -5.97 2.81
C VAL A 52 -2.51 -5.23 2.95
N TRP A 53 -2.61 -3.92 3.02
CA TRP A 53 -1.46 -3.05 3.20
C TRP A 53 -1.75 -1.99 4.27
N LEU A 54 -0.88 -1.94 5.30
CA LEU A 54 -0.92 -0.93 6.37
C LEU A 54 -0.28 0.37 5.89
N ASN A 55 -1.05 1.44 5.81
CA ASN A 55 -0.60 2.75 5.37
C ASN A 55 -0.25 3.65 6.57
N VAL A 56 0.99 4.10 6.61
CA VAL A 56 1.47 5.05 7.62
C VAL A 56 1.36 6.50 7.11
N THR A 57 1.41 7.44 8.04
CA THR A 57 1.32 8.88 7.75
C THR A 57 2.50 9.34 6.90
N GLY A 58 2.20 9.93 5.78
CA GLY A 58 3.15 10.54 4.84
C GLY A 58 2.65 11.91 4.36
N SER A 59 3.37 12.52 3.41
CA SER A 59 3.11 13.88 2.91
C SER A 59 1.79 14.03 2.17
N GLY A 60 1.28 12.95 1.56
CA GLY A 60 0.00 12.92 0.85
C GLY A 60 -0.90 11.77 1.30
N ASN A 61 -2.11 11.70 0.76
CA ASN A 61 -3.08 10.63 1.02
C ASN A 61 -3.88 10.29 -0.25
N GLU A 62 -3.19 10.32 -1.40
CA GLU A 62 -3.76 10.16 -2.74
C GLU A 62 -4.55 8.86 -2.89
N THR A 63 -3.95 7.74 -2.47
CA THR A 63 -4.58 6.42 -2.57
C THR A 63 -5.94 6.36 -1.87
N ALA A 64 -6.06 6.94 -0.66
CA ALA A 64 -7.33 6.97 0.06
C ALA A 64 -8.38 7.82 -0.65
N SER A 65 -7.97 8.96 -1.20
CA SER A 65 -8.86 9.81 -1.99
C SER A 65 -9.35 9.09 -3.24
N HIS A 66 -8.45 8.43 -3.97
CA HIS A 66 -8.78 7.75 -5.23
C HIS A 66 -9.68 6.54 -5.01
N VAL A 67 -9.35 5.67 -4.05
CA VAL A 67 -10.08 4.42 -3.79
C VAL A 67 -11.52 4.66 -3.38
N GLN A 68 -11.83 5.77 -2.71
CA GLN A 68 -13.20 6.11 -2.34
C GLN A 68 -14.08 6.52 -3.53
N GLU A 69 -13.49 7.07 -4.60
CA GLU A 69 -14.20 7.39 -5.85
C GLU A 69 -14.15 6.24 -6.85
N GLN A 70 -12.98 5.63 -7.00
CA GLN A 70 -12.75 4.49 -7.88
C GLN A 70 -11.87 3.45 -7.20
N PRO A 71 -12.40 2.28 -6.88
CA PRO A 71 -11.70 1.27 -6.07
C PRO A 71 -10.55 0.58 -6.79
N ARG A 72 -10.32 0.85 -8.07
CA ARG A 72 -9.27 0.20 -8.87
C ARG A 72 -7.88 0.48 -8.30
N MET A 73 -7.13 -0.58 -8.07
CA MET A 73 -5.75 -0.51 -7.59
C MET A 73 -4.87 -1.51 -8.32
N THR A 74 -3.64 -1.11 -8.55
CA THR A 74 -2.57 -2.00 -9.00
C THR A 74 -1.47 -1.98 -7.95
N ILE A 75 -1.06 -3.16 -7.48
CA ILE A 75 0.14 -3.34 -6.66
C ILE A 75 1.18 -4.08 -7.50
N MET A 76 2.41 -3.57 -7.50
CA MET A 76 3.51 -4.16 -8.27
C MET A 76 4.71 -4.46 -7.38
N PHE A 77 5.23 -5.67 -7.54
CA PHE A 77 6.52 -6.12 -7.00
C PHE A 77 7.50 -6.34 -8.13
N THR A 78 8.77 -6.11 -7.87
CA THR A 78 9.84 -6.39 -8.83
C THR A 78 11.05 -6.96 -8.09
N ALA A 79 11.66 -8.00 -8.68
CA ALA A 79 12.89 -8.55 -8.14
C ALA A 79 14.05 -7.59 -8.42
N PHE A 80 14.72 -7.14 -7.35
CA PHE A 80 15.99 -6.44 -7.42
C PHE A 80 17.18 -7.40 -7.16
N GLU A 81 16.89 -8.59 -6.66
CA GLU A 81 17.85 -9.66 -6.38
C GLU A 81 17.39 -10.96 -7.01
N GLY A 82 18.30 -11.89 -7.25
CA GLY A 82 17.99 -13.21 -7.75
C GLY A 82 17.44 -13.24 -9.18
N SER A 83 16.46 -14.14 -9.44
CA SER A 83 15.87 -14.29 -10.76
C SER A 83 14.92 -13.15 -11.09
N PRO A 84 15.02 -12.54 -12.28
CA PRO A 84 14.21 -11.39 -12.64
C PRO A 84 12.73 -11.76 -12.76
N MET A 85 11.87 -11.06 -12.07
CA MET A 85 10.42 -11.16 -12.16
C MET A 85 9.75 -9.85 -11.77
N ILE A 86 8.70 -9.50 -12.49
CA ILE A 86 7.74 -8.47 -12.08
C ILE A 86 6.41 -9.18 -11.85
N LEU A 87 5.77 -8.90 -10.71
CA LEU A 87 4.45 -9.40 -10.36
C LEU A 87 3.52 -8.22 -10.13
N ARG A 88 2.34 -8.26 -10.72
CA ARG A 88 1.29 -7.26 -10.53
C ARG A 88 0.02 -7.91 -10.02
N LEU A 89 -0.59 -7.29 -9.01
CA LEU A 89 -1.91 -7.60 -8.50
C LEU A 89 -2.84 -6.48 -8.93
N TYR A 90 -3.93 -6.83 -9.62
CA TYR A 90 -4.99 -5.90 -10.03
C TYR A 90 -6.25 -6.25 -9.27
N GLY A 91 -7.07 -5.27 -8.97
CA GLY A 91 -8.34 -5.52 -8.31
C GLY A 91 -9.00 -4.25 -7.79
N ASN A 92 -9.97 -4.46 -6.89
CA ASN A 92 -10.72 -3.41 -6.24
C ASN A 92 -10.37 -3.33 -4.76
N ALA A 93 -9.96 -2.15 -4.32
CA ALA A 93 -9.56 -1.90 -2.95
C ALA A 93 -10.62 -1.10 -2.19
N LYS A 94 -10.70 -1.32 -0.90
CA LYS A 94 -11.36 -0.43 0.06
C LYS A 94 -10.35 0.12 1.05
N VAL A 95 -10.62 1.29 1.58
CA VAL A 95 -9.84 1.89 2.66
C VAL A 95 -10.55 1.66 3.98
N ILE A 96 -9.83 1.08 4.94
CA ILE A 96 -10.30 0.79 6.30
C ILE A 96 -9.63 1.79 7.25
N HIS A 97 -10.42 2.41 8.09
CA HIS A 97 -9.99 3.40 9.07
C HIS A 97 -10.05 2.84 10.49
N PRO A 98 -9.36 3.43 11.47
CA PRO A 98 -9.34 2.95 12.86
C PRO A 98 -10.71 2.80 13.54
N LYS A 99 -11.74 3.49 13.05
CA LYS A 99 -13.12 3.38 13.56
C LYS A 99 -13.98 2.35 12.82
N ASP A 100 -13.51 1.78 11.73
CA ASP A 100 -14.25 0.77 10.99
C ASP A 100 -14.15 -0.58 11.72
N ALA A 101 -15.21 -1.38 11.66
CA ALA A 101 -15.34 -2.64 12.41
C ALA A 101 -14.26 -3.67 12.06
N GLU A 102 -13.74 -3.62 10.84
CA GLU A 102 -12.70 -4.53 10.35
C GLU A 102 -11.28 -4.14 10.80
N TRP A 103 -11.09 -2.96 11.40
CA TRP A 103 -9.77 -2.44 11.71
C TRP A 103 -8.96 -3.35 12.62
N ASP A 104 -9.50 -3.74 13.76
CA ASP A 104 -8.76 -4.50 14.77
C ASP A 104 -8.32 -5.87 14.26
N GLU A 105 -9.19 -6.56 13.52
CA GLU A 105 -8.87 -7.83 12.87
C GLU A 105 -7.71 -7.66 11.88
N LEU A 106 -7.83 -6.72 10.95
CA LEU A 106 -6.83 -6.51 9.91
C LEU A 106 -5.51 -5.96 10.47
N TYR A 107 -5.58 -5.06 11.45
CA TYR A 107 -4.39 -4.49 12.09
C TYR A 107 -3.59 -5.53 12.87
N SER A 108 -4.24 -6.57 13.39
CA SER A 108 -3.59 -7.67 14.11
C SER A 108 -2.57 -8.47 13.28
N HIS A 109 -2.65 -8.38 11.96
CA HIS A 109 -1.68 -9.01 11.05
C HIS A 109 -0.34 -8.28 10.98
N PHE A 110 -0.25 -7.06 11.53
CA PHE A 110 0.94 -6.21 11.42
C PHE A 110 1.60 -5.97 12.78
N ASN A 111 2.91 -5.80 12.76
CA ASN A 111 3.58 -5.17 13.89
C ASN A 111 3.13 -3.70 13.97
N PRO A 112 2.86 -3.17 15.18
CA PRO A 112 2.45 -1.78 15.32
C PRO A 112 3.47 -0.81 14.73
N LEU A 113 3.03 0.04 13.78
CA LEU A 113 3.86 1.08 13.18
C LEU A 113 3.42 2.46 13.69
N PRO A 114 4.37 3.31 14.11
CA PRO A 114 4.07 4.69 14.47
C PRO A 114 3.43 5.44 13.30
N GLY A 115 2.35 6.19 13.59
CA GLY A 115 1.63 6.95 12.56
C GLY A 115 0.82 6.11 11.58
N ALA A 116 0.52 4.84 11.90
CA ALA A 116 -0.47 4.05 11.17
C ALA A 116 -1.80 4.80 11.09
N ARG A 117 -2.40 4.89 9.90
CA ARG A 117 -3.59 5.71 9.68
C ARG A 117 -4.74 5.02 8.95
N GLN A 118 -4.46 4.04 8.09
CA GLN A 118 -5.42 3.35 7.25
C GLN A 118 -4.88 1.98 6.86
N ILE A 119 -5.78 1.04 6.55
CA ILE A 119 -5.44 -0.21 5.88
C ILE A 119 -6.15 -0.21 4.53
N PHE A 120 -5.44 -0.57 3.47
CA PHE A 120 -6.04 -0.85 2.18
C PHE A 120 -6.22 -2.35 2.04
N ASP A 121 -7.44 -2.75 1.76
CA ASP A 121 -7.85 -4.14 1.59
C ASP A 121 -8.21 -4.34 0.12
N LEU A 122 -7.38 -5.06 -0.62
CA LEU A 122 -7.50 -5.29 -2.06
C LEU A 122 -8.04 -6.70 -2.33
N GLU A 123 -9.20 -6.76 -2.95
CA GLU A 123 -9.71 -7.98 -3.59
C GLU A 123 -9.06 -8.10 -4.98
N VAL A 124 -8.24 -9.14 -5.14
CA VAL A 124 -7.46 -9.38 -6.36
C VAL A 124 -8.29 -10.16 -7.36
N ASP A 125 -8.51 -9.60 -8.54
CA ASP A 125 -9.24 -10.22 -9.64
C ASP A 125 -8.34 -10.70 -10.78
N LEU A 126 -7.10 -10.21 -10.84
CA LEU A 126 -6.10 -10.61 -11.83
C LEU A 126 -4.69 -10.49 -11.27
N VAL A 127 -3.91 -11.53 -11.45
CA VAL A 127 -2.47 -11.54 -11.19
C VAL A 127 -1.72 -11.63 -12.52
N GLN A 128 -0.66 -10.84 -12.69
CA GLN A 128 0.18 -10.89 -13.88
C GLN A 128 1.66 -10.98 -13.52
N THR A 129 2.37 -11.93 -14.11
CA THR A 129 3.83 -11.97 -14.06
C THR A 129 4.43 -11.53 -15.39
N SER A 130 5.62 -10.94 -15.33
CA SER A 130 6.45 -10.64 -16.51
C SER A 130 7.94 -10.82 -16.18
N CYS A 131 8.78 -10.86 -17.22
CA CYS A 131 10.17 -11.31 -17.07
C CYS A 131 11.07 -10.42 -16.19
N GLY A 132 10.80 -9.12 -16.09
CA GLY A 132 11.64 -8.24 -15.27
C GLY A 132 13.10 -8.05 -15.73
N MET A 133 13.49 -8.57 -16.90
CA MET A 133 14.89 -8.58 -17.37
C MET A 133 15.52 -7.18 -17.55
N GLY A 134 14.70 -6.13 -17.63
CA GLY A 134 15.17 -4.75 -17.69
C GLY A 134 15.32 -4.08 -16.33
N THR A 135 14.99 -4.79 -15.24
CA THR A 135 15.15 -4.28 -13.87
C THR A 135 16.60 -4.45 -13.44
N PRO A 136 17.28 -3.40 -12.96
CA PRO A 136 18.65 -3.52 -12.47
C PRO A 136 18.72 -4.28 -11.14
N TYR A 137 19.89 -4.79 -10.81
CA TYR A 137 20.18 -5.33 -9.48
C TYR A 137 20.43 -4.22 -8.47
N PHE A 138 19.90 -4.41 -7.26
CA PHE A 138 20.21 -3.59 -6.09
C PHE A 138 20.48 -4.51 -4.90
N ASP A 139 21.52 -4.20 -4.13
CA ASP A 139 21.78 -4.85 -2.85
C ASP A 139 20.92 -4.19 -1.77
N TYR A 140 20.15 -4.99 -1.04
CA TYR A 140 19.44 -4.50 0.13
C TYR A 140 20.44 -4.30 1.28
N VAL A 141 20.48 -3.09 1.83
CA VAL A 141 21.34 -2.76 2.96
C VAL A 141 20.55 -2.81 4.27
N GLU A 142 19.50 -1.99 4.37
CA GLU A 142 18.63 -1.90 5.56
C GLU A 142 17.35 -1.10 5.29
N ASP A 143 16.38 -1.20 6.18
CA ASP A 143 15.20 -0.32 6.18
C ASP A 143 15.56 1.06 6.74
N ARG A 144 14.85 2.09 6.32
CA ARG A 144 15.00 3.45 6.85
C ARG A 144 14.09 3.67 8.04
N GLU A 145 14.66 3.99 9.20
CA GLU A 145 13.91 4.29 10.41
C GLU A 145 13.36 5.73 10.48
N HIS A 146 13.76 6.61 9.57
CA HIS A 146 13.42 8.04 9.61
C HIS A 146 11.93 8.34 9.74
N LEU A 147 11.05 7.56 9.07
CA LEU A 147 9.60 7.79 9.14
C LEU A 147 9.04 7.37 10.50
N ASN A 148 9.52 6.26 11.05
CA ASN A 148 9.15 5.79 12.39
C ASN A 148 9.61 6.78 13.47
N GLU A 149 10.86 7.25 13.39
CA GLU A 149 11.42 8.24 14.31
C GLU A 149 10.66 9.57 14.24
N TRP A 150 10.35 10.05 13.03
CA TRP A 150 9.55 11.23 12.83
C TRP A 150 8.16 11.07 13.46
N ALA A 151 7.46 9.97 13.21
CA ALA A 151 6.13 9.73 13.76
C ALA A 151 6.16 9.63 15.30
N LYS A 152 7.14 8.91 15.87
CA LYS A 152 7.37 8.84 17.33
C LYS A 152 7.62 10.22 17.93
N SER A 153 8.46 11.04 17.29
CA SER A 153 8.80 12.39 17.77
C SER A 153 7.62 13.37 17.74
N LYS A 154 6.69 13.18 16.80
CA LYS A 154 5.46 13.97 16.71
C LYS A 154 4.47 13.62 17.82
N GLY A 155 4.30 12.34 18.10
CA GLY A 155 3.24 11.84 18.98
C GLY A 155 1.85 11.93 18.34
N ALA A 156 0.87 11.26 18.93
CA ALA A 156 -0.47 11.08 18.35
C ALA A 156 -1.16 12.42 18.01
N GLU A 157 -1.21 13.37 18.94
CA GLU A 157 -1.88 14.66 18.77
C GLU A 157 -1.34 15.47 17.58
N LYS A 158 -0.01 15.53 17.41
CA LYS A 158 0.61 16.25 16.28
C LYS A 158 0.47 15.49 14.95
N ILE A 159 0.37 14.17 14.99
CA ILE A 159 0.06 13.36 13.81
C ILE A 159 -1.38 13.64 13.35
N GLU A 160 -2.34 13.69 14.27
CA GLU A 160 -3.72 14.06 13.94
C GLU A 160 -3.82 15.47 13.35
N LYS A 161 -3.10 16.44 13.95
CA LYS A 161 -3.00 17.80 13.41
C LYS A 161 -2.37 17.80 12.00
N TYR A 162 -1.39 16.95 11.76
CA TYR A 162 -0.78 16.81 10.43
C TYR A 162 -1.78 16.26 9.40
N TRP A 163 -2.69 15.32 9.78
CA TRP A 163 -3.77 14.88 8.91
C TRP A 163 -4.71 16.01 8.52
N GLU A 164 -5.07 16.89 9.51
CA GLU A 164 -5.89 18.08 9.24
C GLU A 164 -5.21 19.04 8.25
N ASP A 165 -3.92 19.26 8.42
CA ASP A 165 -3.18 20.27 7.65
C ASP A 165 -2.75 19.78 6.25
N LYS A 166 -2.50 18.46 6.08
CA LYS A 166 -1.80 17.92 4.89
C LYS A 166 -2.47 16.74 4.21
N ASN A 167 -3.36 16.01 4.87
CA ASN A 167 -3.85 14.74 4.34
C ASN A 167 -5.35 14.71 4.00
N GLN A 168 -6.04 15.83 4.08
CA GLN A 168 -7.48 15.88 3.80
C GLN A 168 -7.80 15.85 2.30
N LEU A 169 -6.93 16.42 1.47
CA LEU A 169 -7.14 16.54 0.03
C LEU A 169 -5.98 15.88 -0.74
N SER A 170 -6.31 15.27 -1.88
CA SER A 170 -5.33 14.86 -2.87
C SER A 170 -4.77 16.09 -3.61
N ILE A 171 -3.75 15.89 -4.44
CA ILE A 171 -3.19 16.94 -5.31
C ILE A 171 -4.23 17.51 -6.29
N ASP A 172 -5.26 16.73 -6.63
CA ASP A 172 -6.37 17.12 -7.50
C ASP A 172 -7.61 17.61 -6.73
N GLY A 173 -7.50 17.78 -5.39
CA GLY A 173 -8.56 18.33 -4.54
C GLY A 173 -9.63 17.31 -4.10
N ILE A 174 -9.41 16.02 -4.32
CA ILE A 174 -10.33 14.95 -3.91
C ILE A 174 -10.16 14.69 -2.42
N LYS A 175 -11.28 14.60 -1.67
CA LYS A 175 -11.27 14.39 -0.22
C LYS A 175 -10.83 12.97 0.13
N SER A 176 -9.97 12.83 1.14
CA SER A 176 -9.56 11.54 1.72
C SER A 176 -10.43 11.09 2.88
N HIS A 177 -11.24 11.98 3.46
CA HIS A 177 -12.07 11.77 4.64
C HIS A 177 -11.32 11.30 5.89
N ILE A 178 -10.00 11.46 5.93
CA ILE A 178 -9.15 10.94 7.01
C ILE A 178 -9.52 11.51 8.39
N VAL A 179 -9.83 12.78 8.49
CA VAL A 179 -10.16 13.42 9.78
C VAL A 179 -11.50 12.90 10.29
N GLU A 180 -12.52 12.83 9.44
CA GLU A 180 -13.86 12.37 9.78
C GLU A 180 -13.87 10.89 10.24
N LYS A 181 -13.02 10.07 9.64
CA LYS A 181 -13.00 8.61 9.84
C LYS A 181 -11.96 8.13 10.86
N ASN A 182 -10.93 8.93 11.16
CA ASN A 182 -9.90 8.53 12.13
C ASN A 182 -10.08 9.20 13.50
N LYS A 183 -10.83 10.30 13.59
CA LYS A 183 -11.19 11.02 14.82
C LYS A 183 -12.62 10.74 15.21
#